data_0d923c6db037bbee16408601d78112c8
#
_entry.id   0d923c6db037bbee16408601d78112c8
#
_cell.length_a   1.000
_cell.length_b   1.000
_cell.length_c   1.000
_cell.angle_alpha   90.00
_cell.angle_beta   90.00
_cell.angle_gamma   90.00
#
_symmetry.space_group_name_H-M   'P 1'
#
loop_
_entity.id
_entity.type
_entity.pdbx_description
1 polymer ?
#
loop_
_entity_poly.entity_id
_entity_poly.type
_entity_poly.pdbx_seq_one_letter_code
_entity_poly.pdbx_strand_id
1 'polypeptide(L)'
;MKYLLFIISIFLINQNSISQTPCENGMAGEYPCDGYDLQSFISLEEMDGIRGNDSWGWTDPDNGNEYAIMGLKNGTAFIDISDPINPIYLGKLPSHTGESIWRDIKVYQNYAFIVSEASNHGMQVFDLTRLRNVSNAPETFTEDAHYD
;
A
#
# COMPACT_ATOMS: atom_id res chain seq x y z
N MET A 1 34.62 18.51 52.41
CA MET A 1 33.54 17.93 51.57
C MET A 1 33.77 18.44 50.15
N LYS A 2 34.19 17.54 49.22
CA LYS A 2 34.41 17.88 47.81
C LYS A 2 33.17 17.38 47.05
N TYR A 3 32.40 18.29 46.47
CA TYR A 3 31.29 17.96 45.59
C TYR A 3 31.84 17.64 44.19
N LEU A 4 31.71 16.41 43.77
CA LEU A 4 32.01 15.93 42.41
C LEU A 4 30.81 16.22 41.53
N LEU A 5 30.90 17.22 40.66
CA LEU A 5 29.90 17.53 39.65
C LEU A 5 30.06 16.56 38.49
N PHE A 6 29.08 15.64 38.34
CA PHE A 6 28.97 14.77 37.19
C PHE A 6 28.25 15.54 36.07
N ILE A 7 29.00 15.94 35.05
CA ILE A 7 28.42 16.53 33.83
C ILE A 7 27.98 15.34 32.91
N ILE A 8 26.67 15.04 32.88
CA ILE A 8 26.12 14.13 31.92
C ILE A 8 25.99 14.87 30.58
N SER A 9 26.90 14.57 29.65
CA SER A 9 26.85 15.06 28.29
C SER A 9 25.77 14.21 27.56
N ILE A 10 24.59 14.82 27.35
CA ILE A 10 23.53 14.20 26.52
C ILE A 10 23.96 14.39 25.06
N PHE A 11 24.45 13.31 24.46
CA PHE A 11 24.62 13.22 23.01
C PHE A 11 23.25 13.13 22.38
N LEU A 12 22.71 14.23 21.87
CA LEU A 12 21.58 14.25 20.96
C LEU A 12 22.05 13.60 19.64
N ILE A 13 21.76 12.31 19.50
CA ILE A 13 21.88 11.63 18.20
C ILE A 13 20.73 12.18 17.36
N ASN A 14 21.03 13.10 16.45
CA ASN A 14 20.11 13.45 15.37
C ASN A 14 19.96 12.20 14.49
N GLN A 15 18.92 11.46 14.70
CA GLN A 15 18.46 10.46 13.75
C GLN A 15 17.82 11.23 12.60
N ASN A 16 18.56 11.50 11.54
CA ASN A 16 17.95 11.85 10.26
C ASN A 16 17.24 10.58 9.77
N SER A 17 15.95 10.48 10.06
CA SER A 17 15.09 9.54 9.39
C SER A 17 14.91 10.05 7.97
N ILE A 18 15.72 9.57 7.04
CA ILE A 18 15.51 9.80 5.62
C ILE A 18 14.45 8.79 5.24
N SER A 19 13.21 9.23 5.20
CA SER A 19 12.06 8.39 4.85
C SER A 19 11.75 8.41 3.35
N GLN A 20 12.31 9.35 2.60
CA GLN A 20 12.19 9.43 1.15
C GLN A 20 13.57 9.36 0.49
N THR A 21 13.61 8.85 -0.74
CA THR A 21 14.84 8.76 -1.54
C THR A 21 14.81 9.84 -2.62
N PRO A 22 15.72 10.84 -2.57
CA PRO A 22 15.72 11.93 -3.54
C PRO A 22 16.05 11.44 -4.95
N CYS A 23 15.45 12.12 -5.93
CA CYS A 23 15.75 11.91 -7.35
C CYS A 23 17.04 12.68 -7.74
N GLU A 24 18.17 11.99 -7.76
CA GLU A 24 19.45 12.57 -8.12
C GLU A 24 20.01 11.90 -9.37
N ASN A 25 20.44 12.72 -10.36
CA ASN A 25 20.99 12.24 -11.62
C ASN A 25 20.10 11.23 -12.38
N GLY A 26 18.77 11.39 -12.26
CA GLY A 26 17.80 10.52 -12.92
C GLY A 26 17.51 9.21 -12.20
N MET A 27 17.97 9.07 -10.95
CA MET A 27 17.76 7.89 -10.11
C MET A 27 17.29 8.27 -8.71
N ALA A 28 16.30 7.55 -8.19
CA ALA A 28 15.90 7.54 -6.77
C ALA A 28 16.26 6.16 -6.21
N GLY A 29 17.45 6.04 -5.60
CA GLY A 29 18.03 4.75 -5.25
C GLY A 29 18.31 3.90 -6.49
N GLU A 30 17.67 2.74 -6.60
CA GLU A 30 17.79 1.84 -7.78
C GLU A 30 16.72 2.10 -8.84
N TYR A 31 15.78 3.02 -8.63
CA TYR A 31 14.67 3.29 -9.53
C TYR A 31 14.95 4.53 -10.41
N PRO A 32 14.68 4.47 -11.72
CA PRO A 32 14.72 5.65 -12.58
C PRO A 32 13.69 6.68 -12.14
N CYS A 33 14.06 7.95 -12.14
CA CYS A 33 13.17 9.06 -11.78
C CYS A 33 13.36 10.24 -12.72
N ASP A 34 12.35 11.11 -12.79
CA ASP A 34 12.37 12.35 -13.58
C ASP A 34 11.86 13.52 -12.73
N GLY A 35 12.72 14.00 -11.83
CA GLY A 35 12.46 15.15 -10.98
C GLY A 35 11.51 14.89 -9.78
N TYR A 36 11.13 13.64 -9.51
CA TYR A 36 10.29 13.25 -8.37
C TYR A 36 11.02 12.31 -7.45
N ASP A 37 10.97 12.58 -6.15
CA ASP A 37 11.54 11.74 -5.11
C ASP A 37 10.67 10.49 -4.89
N LEU A 38 11.31 9.35 -4.60
CA LEU A 38 10.61 8.16 -4.16
C LEU A 38 10.23 8.32 -2.70
N GLN A 39 8.94 8.39 -2.42
CA GLN A 39 8.43 8.59 -1.07
C GLN A 39 8.58 7.34 -0.21
N SER A 40 8.19 6.19 -0.77
CA SER A 40 8.28 4.89 -0.10
C SER A 40 8.17 3.75 -1.11
N PHE A 41 8.43 2.55 -0.65
CA PHE A 41 8.33 1.32 -1.43
C PHE A 41 7.81 0.19 -0.54
N ILE A 42 6.79 -0.53 -1.02
CA ILE A 42 6.32 -1.79 -0.43
C ILE A 42 6.59 -2.91 -1.43
N SER A 43 7.33 -3.91 -1.00
CA SER A 43 7.70 -5.03 -1.87
C SER A 43 6.51 -5.97 -2.14
N LEU A 44 6.61 -6.76 -3.22
CA LEU A 44 5.63 -7.82 -3.48
C LEU A 44 5.59 -8.86 -2.34
N GLU A 45 6.72 -9.12 -1.70
CA GLU A 45 6.82 -10.04 -0.56
C GLU A 45 6.01 -9.55 0.64
N GLU A 46 6.11 -8.24 0.98
CA GLU A 46 5.33 -7.63 2.06
C GLU A 46 3.83 -7.67 1.77
N MET A 47 3.42 -7.57 0.50
CA MET A 47 2.01 -7.70 0.08
C MET A 47 1.56 -9.17 -0.08
N ASP A 48 2.40 -10.14 0.24
CA ASP A 48 2.17 -11.56 -0.07
C ASP A 48 1.75 -11.74 -1.54
N GLY A 49 2.42 -11.01 -2.42
CA GLY A 49 2.14 -10.91 -3.84
C GLY A 49 3.15 -11.65 -4.68
N ILE A 50 2.71 -12.21 -5.82
CA ILE A 50 3.61 -12.93 -6.74
C ILE A 50 4.09 -11.99 -7.85
N ARG A 51 3.19 -11.19 -8.41
CA ARG A 51 3.45 -10.25 -9.50
C ARG A 51 2.38 -9.17 -9.51
N GLY A 52 2.78 -7.93 -9.74
CA GLY A 52 1.88 -6.80 -9.90
C GLY A 52 1.46 -6.60 -11.36
N ASN A 53 0.29 -6.01 -11.57
CA ASN A 53 -0.24 -5.65 -12.87
C ASN A 53 -0.85 -4.25 -12.85
N ASP A 54 -2.17 -4.13 -12.59
CA ASP A 54 -2.88 -2.86 -12.58
C ASP A 54 -2.83 -2.17 -11.21
N SER A 55 -3.05 -0.87 -11.20
CA SER A 55 -3.19 -0.10 -9.97
C SER A 55 -4.28 0.96 -10.11
N TRP A 56 -4.95 1.25 -8.99
CA TRP A 56 -5.92 2.33 -8.88
C TRP A 56 -5.77 3.03 -7.55
N GLY A 57 -6.45 4.17 -7.38
CA GLY A 57 -6.48 4.91 -6.13
C GLY A 57 -7.91 5.13 -5.66
N TRP A 58 -8.08 5.34 -4.36
CA TRP A 58 -9.32 5.80 -3.76
C TRP A 58 -9.01 6.83 -2.68
N THR A 59 -9.65 8.00 -2.81
CA THR A 59 -9.68 9.01 -1.76
C THR A 59 -10.97 8.84 -0.98
N ASP A 60 -10.87 8.59 0.30
CA ASP A 60 -12.05 8.46 1.16
C ASP A 60 -12.79 9.81 1.27
N PRO A 61 -14.03 9.90 0.79
CA PRO A 61 -14.76 11.16 0.80
C PRO A 61 -15.12 11.68 2.19
N ASP A 62 -15.08 10.82 3.23
CA ASP A 62 -15.50 11.19 4.58
C ASP A 62 -14.35 11.77 5.42
N ASN A 63 -13.13 11.30 5.22
CA ASN A 63 -11.97 11.68 6.04
C ASN A 63 -10.77 12.19 5.23
N GLY A 64 -10.78 12.02 3.89
CA GLY A 64 -9.72 12.44 3.00
C GLY A 64 -8.50 11.53 2.98
N ASN A 65 -8.55 10.37 3.62
CA ASN A 65 -7.48 9.39 3.55
C ASN A 65 -7.31 8.85 2.13
N GLU A 66 -6.06 8.57 1.78
CA GLU A 66 -5.67 8.11 0.45
C GLU A 66 -5.27 6.64 0.49
N TYR A 67 -5.79 5.88 -0.47
CA TYR A 67 -5.51 4.44 -0.57
C TYR A 67 -5.03 4.08 -1.96
N ALA A 68 -3.96 3.28 -2.03
CA ALA A 68 -3.53 2.60 -3.24
C ALA A 68 -4.13 1.20 -3.28
N ILE A 69 -4.59 0.81 -4.47
CA ILE A 69 -5.16 -0.51 -4.75
C ILE A 69 -4.31 -1.15 -5.81
N MET A 70 -3.67 -2.29 -5.50
CA MET A 70 -2.72 -2.96 -6.39
C MET A 70 -3.24 -4.32 -6.83
N GLY A 71 -3.42 -4.49 -8.13
CA GLY A 71 -3.72 -5.78 -8.73
C GLY A 71 -2.50 -6.71 -8.70
N LEU A 72 -2.66 -7.84 -8.04
CA LEU A 72 -1.65 -8.88 -7.95
C LEU A 72 -2.10 -10.14 -8.71
N LYS A 73 -1.15 -10.98 -9.10
CA LYS A 73 -1.46 -12.27 -9.74
C LYS A 73 -2.42 -13.12 -8.91
N ASN A 74 -2.29 -13.09 -7.58
CA ASN A 74 -3.03 -13.91 -6.62
C ASN A 74 -4.13 -13.15 -5.84
N GLY A 75 -4.43 -11.90 -6.19
CA GLY A 75 -5.45 -11.10 -5.52
C GLY A 75 -5.31 -9.62 -5.75
N THR A 76 -5.88 -8.83 -4.85
CA THR A 76 -5.81 -7.36 -4.86
C THR A 76 -5.38 -6.87 -3.49
N ALA A 77 -4.28 -6.11 -3.43
CA ALA A 77 -3.77 -5.52 -2.20
C ALA A 77 -4.31 -4.11 -1.99
N PHE A 78 -4.54 -3.74 -0.73
CA PHE A 78 -4.98 -2.42 -0.30
C PHE A 78 -3.94 -1.81 0.63
N ILE A 79 -3.53 -0.59 0.35
CA ILE A 79 -2.48 0.12 1.07
C ILE A 79 -2.99 1.50 1.46
N ASP A 80 -2.90 1.87 2.74
CA ASP A 80 -3.10 3.25 3.18
C ASP A 80 -1.81 4.03 2.86
N ILE A 81 -1.96 5.07 2.05
CA ILE A 81 -0.89 5.98 1.62
C ILE A 81 -1.14 7.42 2.08
N SER A 82 -2.02 7.60 3.07
CA SER A 82 -2.33 8.92 3.64
C SER A 82 -1.09 9.60 4.24
N ASP A 83 -0.16 8.82 4.77
CA ASP A 83 1.24 9.22 4.97
C ASP A 83 2.10 8.53 3.90
N PRO A 84 2.49 9.24 2.83
CA PRO A 84 3.20 8.63 1.71
C PRO A 84 4.61 8.15 2.05
N ILE A 85 5.13 8.56 3.20
CA ILE A 85 6.46 8.18 3.69
C ILE A 85 6.37 6.89 4.51
N ASN A 86 5.26 6.67 5.20
CA ASN A 86 4.99 5.49 6.02
C ASN A 86 3.70 4.80 5.58
N PRO A 87 3.64 4.22 4.36
CA PRO A 87 2.46 3.52 3.89
C PRO A 87 2.20 2.28 4.74
N ILE A 88 0.92 1.92 4.88
CA ILE A 88 0.50 0.76 5.65
C ILE A 88 -0.16 -0.25 4.72
N TYR A 89 0.42 -1.43 4.57
CA TYR A 89 -0.25 -2.53 3.90
C TYR A 89 -1.41 -3.04 4.77
N LEU A 90 -2.64 -2.76 4.35
CA LEU A 90 -3.85 -3.09 5.10
C LEU A 90 -4.28 -4.54 4.92
N GLY A 91 -3.96 -5.14 3.78
CA GLY A 91 -4.31 -6.52 3.52
C GLY A 91 -4.67 -6.80 2.06
N LYS A 92 -5.17 -8.00 1.83
CA LYS A 92 -5.42 -8.54 0.49
C LYS A 92 -6.80 -9.17 0.35
N LEU A 93 -7.49 -8.87 -0.74
CA LEU A 93 -8.62 -9.65 -1.24
C LEU A 93 -8.06 -10.73 -2.17
N PRO A 94 -8.13 -12.01 -1.80
CA PRO A 94 -7.70 -13.10 -2.67
C PRO A 94 -8.46 -13.12 -4.00
N SER A 95 -7.87 -13.69 -5.04
CA SER A 95 -8.56 -13.93 -6.30
C SER A 95 -9.75 -14.86 -6.07
N HIS A 96 -10.91 -14.56 -6.69
CA HIS A 96 -12.11 -15.37 -6.56
C HIS A 96 -11.89 -16.84 -7.00
N THR A 97 -11.14 -17.00 -8.09
CA THR A 97 -10.78 -18.32 -8.61
C THR A 97 -9.25 -18.49 -8.67
N GLY A 98 -8.72 -18.91 -9.81
CA GLY A 98 -7.29 -19.12 -10.03
C GLY A 98 -6.48 -17.81 -10.14
N GLU A 99 -5.19 -17.97 -10.27
CA GLU A 99 -4.26 -16.87 -10.45
C GLU A 99 -4.24 -16.38 -11.91
N SER A 100 -4.15 -15.07 -12.10
CA SER A 100 -3.88 -14.46 -13.41
C SER A 100 -3.08 -13.18 -13.22
N ILE A 101 -2.11 -12.93 -14.09
CA ILE A 101 -1.40 -11.65 -14.11
C ILE A 101 -2.27 -10.53 -14.71
N TRP A 102 -3.33 -10.88 -15.40
CA TRP A 102 -4.25 -9.94 -16.03
C TRP A 102 -5.42 -9.69 -15.08
N ARG A 103 -5.35 -8.54 -14.42
CA ARG A 103 -6.33 -8.08 -13.44
C ARG A 103 -6.52 -6.58 -13.61
N ASP A 104 -7.75 -6.15 -13.82
CA ASP A 104 -8.11 -4.74 -13.92
C ASP A 104 -8.93 -4.31 -12.71
N ILE A 105 -8.68 -3.08 -12.26
CA ILE A 105 -9.34 -2.47 -11.11
C ILE A 105 -9.94 -1.13 -11.54
N LYS A 106 -11.19 -0.89 -11.20
CA LYS A 106 -11.82 0.42 -11.30
C LYS A 106 -12.52 0.75 -10.00
N VAL A 107 -12.52 2.03 -9.65
CA VAL A 107 -13.25 2.52 -8.49
C VAL A 107 -14.39 3.42 -8.96
N TYR A 108 -15.55 3.19 -8.37
CA TYR A 108 -16.68 4.08 -8.51
C TYR A 108 -17.32 4.30 -7.14
N GLN A 109 -17.42 5.56 -6.72
CA GLN A 109 -17.79 5.92 -5.35
C GLN A 109 -16.90 5.20 -4.33
N ASN A 110 -17.49 4.44 -3.41
CA ASN A 110 -16.79 3.72 -2.36
C ASN A 110 -16.57 2.22 -2.69
N TYR A 111 -16.66 1.83 -3.96
CA TYR A 111 -16.51 0.43 -4.35
C TYR A 111 -15.39 0.23 -5.36
N ALA A 112 -14.57 -0.78 -5.12
CA ALA A 112 -13.65 -1.32 -6.10
C ALA A 112 -14.33 -2.46 -6.89
N PHE A 113 -14.22 -2.38 -8.21
CA PHE A 113 -14.67 -3.40 -9.16
C PHE A 113 -13.44 -4.04 -9.77
N ILE A 114 -13.28 -5.33 -9.57
CA ILE A 114 -12.06 -6.06 -9.85
C ILE A 114 -12.39 -7.24 -10.76
N VAL A 115 -11.84 -7.23 -11.97
CA VAL A 115 -11.97 -8.33 -12.93
C VAL A 115 -10.63 -9.00 -13.16
N SER A 116 -10.65 -10.23 -13.67
CA SER A 116 -9.44 -10.97 -14.00
C SER A 116 -9.70 -11.93 -15.16
N GLU A 117 -8.65 -12.23 -15.92
CA GLU A 117 -8.71 -13.26 -16.99
C GLU A 117 -8.57 -14.71 -16.45
N ALA A 118 -8.52 -14.90 -15.13
CA ALA A 118 -8.61 -16.24 -14.56
C ALA A 118 -9.95 -16.87 -14.90
N SER A 119 -9.93 -18.15 -15.25
CA SER A 119 -11.16 -18.88 -15.67
C SER A 119 -12.24 -18.81 -14.60
N ASN A 120 -13.46 -18.41 -15.00
CA ASN A 120 -14.62 -18.26 -14.12
C ASN A 120 -14.39 -17.26 -12.96
N HIS A 121 -13.59 -16.23 -13.18
CA HIS A 121 -13.32 -15.22 -12.15
C HIS A 121 -14.48 -14.23 -12.02
N GLY A 122 -15.08 -13.84 -13.15
CA GLY A 122 -16.10 -12.79 -13.14
C GLY A 122 -15.60 -11.45 -12.59
N MET A 123 -16.42 -10.78 -11.81
CA MET A 123 -16.13 -9.49 -11.19
C MET A 123 -16.36 -9.55 -9.68
N GLN A 124 -15.29 -9.32 -8.91
CA GLN A 124 -15.37 -9.09 -7.47
C GLN A 124 -15.72 -7.64 -7.20
N VAL A 125 -16.57 -7.37 -6.22
CA VAL A 125 -16.88 -6.03 -5.71
C VAL A 125 -16.45 -5.96 -4.25
N PHE A 126 -15.73 -4.89 -3.90
CA PHE A 126 -15.24 -4.67 -2.55
C PHE A 126 -15.62 -3.27 -2.06
N ASP A 127 -16.24 -3.20 -0.88
CA ASP A 127 -16.57 -1.94 -0.21
C ASP A 127 -15.32 -1.35 0.45
N LEU A 128 -14.78 -0.29 -0.15
CA LEU A 128 -13.55 0.37 0.31
C LEU A 128 -13.70 1.03 1.68
N THR A 129 -14.92 1.32 2.13
CA THR A 129 -15.13 1.88 3.48
C THR A 129 -14.71 0.93 4.60
N ARG A 130 -14.58 -0.37 4.31
CA ARG A 130 -14.06 -1.38 5.25
C ARG A 130 -12.61 -1.13 5.63
N LEU A 131 -11.84 -0.49 4.75
CA LEU A 131 -10.43 -0.14 5.00
C LEU A 131 -10.26 0.81 6.19
N ARG A 132 -11.28 1.61 6.52
CA ARG A 132 -11.29 2.53 7.67
C ARG A 132 -11.13 1.82 9.01
N ASN A 133 -11.53 0.56 9.09
CA ASN A 133 -11.67 -0.19 10.35
C ASN A 133 -10.63 -1.30 10.51
N VAL A 134 -9.61 -1.33 9.66
CA VAL A 134 -8.52 -2.32 9.78
C VAL A 134 -7.69 -1.98 11.01
N SER A 135 -7.78 -2.83 12.03
CA SER A 135 -7.10 -2.63 13.31
C SER A 135 -5.88 -3.53 13.51
N ASN A 136 -5.81 -4.63 12.76
CA ASN A 136 -4.74 -5.62 12.84
C ASN A 136 -4.22 -5.94 11.44
N ALA A 137 -3.63 -4.94 10.78
CA ALA A 137 -3.05 -5.10 9.45
C ALA A 137 -1.85 -6.09 9.48
N PRO A 138 -1.67 -6.91 8.43
CA PRO A 138 -2.53 -7.05 7.27
C PRO A 138 -3.70 -8.03 7.51
N GLU A 139 -4.87 -7.76 6.90
CA GLU A 139 -6.04 -8.62 6.95
C GLU A 139 -6.24 -9.38 5.62
N THR A 140 -6.87 -10.54 5.69
CA THR A 140 -7.40 -11.23 4.50
C THR A 140 -8.87 -10.86 4.35
N PHE A 141 -9.18 -10.12 3.29
CA PHE A 141 -10.54 -9.66 2.99
C PHE A 141 -11.36 -10.71 2.24
N THR A 142 -12.67 -10.51 2.28
CA THR A 142 -13.65 -11.21 1.44
C THR A 142 -14.37 -10.17 0.57
N GLU A 143 -14.77 -10.55 -0.62
CA GLU A 143 -15.59 -9.71 -1.48
C GLU A 143 -16.99 -9.46 -0.88
N ASP A 144 -17.56 -8.29 -1.18
CA ASP A 144 -18.92 -7.93 -0.73
C ASP A 144 -19.98 -8.41 -1.71
N ALA A 145 -19.61 -8.52 -2.99
CA ALA A 145 -20.43 -9.13 -4.03
C ALA A 145 -19.55 -9.74 -5.13
N HIS A 146 -20.12 -10.68 -5.87
CA HIS A 146 -19.49 -11.29 -7.02
C HIS A 146 -20.51 -11.43 -8.17
N TYR A 147 -20.04 -11.23 -9.41
CA TYR A 147 -20.83 -11.37 -10.63
C TYR A 147 -20.03 -12.19 -11.65
N ASP A 148 -20.65 -13.25 -12.16
CA ASP A 148 -20.12 -14.09 -13.25
C ASP A 148 -20.27 -13.44 -14.63
#